data_0b2feb09bf561c774342e293e9982178
#
_entry.id   0b2feb09bf561c774342e293e9982178
#
_cell.length_a   1.000
_cell.length_b   1.000
_cell.length_c   1.000
_cell.angle_alpha   90.00
_cell.angle_beta   90.00
_cell.angle_gamma   90.00
#
_symmetry.space_group_name_H-M   'P 1'
#
loop_
_entity.id
_entity.type
_entity.pdbx_description
1 polymer ?
#
loop_
_entity_poly.entity_id
_entity_poly.type
_entity_poly.pdbx_seq_one_letter_code
_entity_poly.pdbx_strand_id
1 'polypeptide(L)'
;MRFGWWENTVVRNLDYREAWAAAMRRTVDVEEDIGCEPALSVVRMGDTTAATASIAQIPVRSNARGWELTAHPSLESRRVDGAWREIRDLAEELVIGRTQRLMVHVEGPWSFGANVEYRGHALLRDRPAFRDCAVTLGEAVAEAAQWWSEAMGSAGNPAEVIIAVHEPRVAEVASGLSGSTDFDTFDPVDRQILAGVWERFASQVQRPMVLNTHGPLDDGVVDAVGASEWEAVVVAPEQLQSSAAKDRIGQLIGTGQRIGWALGSVEVTAGIEGGESTAVKMLNQWRQWSFEEAMLPRMVDVVVPEGVRTKGEASEAAAAARIAVSSLVKG
;
A
#
# COMPACT_ATOMS: atom_id res chain seq x y z
N MET A 1 6.71 -4.70 -14.17
CA MET A 1 5.38 -5.26 -14.39
C MET A 1 4.37 -4.13 -14.41
N ARG A 2 3.20 -4.26 -15.06
CA ARG A 2 2.20 -3.21 -15.10
C ARG A 2 0.95 -3.69 -14.37
N PHE A 3 0.50 -2.94 -13.35
CA PHE A 3 -0.69 -3.28 -12.56
C PHE A 3 -1.95 -2.57 -13.07
N GLY A 4 -1.76 -1.51 -13.91
CA GLY A 4 -2.84 -0.68 -14.39
C GLY A 4 -3.42 0.20 -13.31
N TRP A 5 -4.28 -0.34 -12.47
CA TRP A 5 -4.78 0.36 -11.30
C TRP A 5 -5.13 -0.60 -10.15
N TRP A 6 -5.20 -0.04 -8.95
CA TRP A 6 -5.69 -0.72 -7.75
C TRP A 6 -6.32 0.27 -6.77
N GLU A 7 -7.01 -0.24 -5.79
CA GLU A 7 -7.66 0.58 -4.79
C GLU A 7 -7.16 0.30 -3.36
N ASN A 8 -7.13 1.36 -2.55
CA ASN A 8 -6.88 1.28 -1.11
C ASN A 8 -8.13 1.76 -0.35
N THR A 9 -9.25 1.06 -0.54
CA THR A 9 -10.57 1.49 -0.09
C THR A 9 -11.14 0.56 0.98
N VAL A 10 -11.64 1.15 2.07
CA VAL A 10 -12.52 0.48 3.05
C VAL A 10 -13.94 0.97 2.81
N VAL A 11 -14.88 0.08 2.53
CA VAL A 11 -16.28 0.45 2.29
C VAL A 11 -17.06 0.37 3.59
N ARG A 12 -17.71 1.49 3.96
CA ARG A 12 -18.48 1.61 5.21
C ARG A 12 -19.69 0.66 5.23
N ASN A 13 -20.00 0.18 6.41
CA ASN A 13 -21.24 -0.56 6.73
C ASN A 13 -21.45 -1.82 5.86
N LEU A 14 -20.38 -2.45 5.39
CA LEU A 14 -20.42 -3.74 4.77
C LEU A 14 -19.83 -4.80 5.70
N ASP A 15 -20.43 -5.99 5.70
CA ASP A 15 -19.72 -7.17 6.16
C ASP A 15 -18.66 -7.59 5.13
N TYR A 16 -17.81 -8.54 5.47
CA TYR A 16 -16.70 -8.94 4.59
C TYR A 16 -17.18 -9.61 3.31
N ARG A 17 -18.31 -10.30 3.31
CA ARG A 17 -18.92 -10.90 2.11
C ARG A 17 -19.38 -9.82 1.13
N GLU A 18 -20.08 -8.83 1.64
CA GLU A 18 -20.52 -7.69 0.84
C GLU A 18 -19.35 -6.85 0.33
N ALA A 19 -18.29 -6.70 1.16
CA ALA A 19 -17.07 -5.99 0.80
C ALA A 19 -16.34 -6.70 -0.35
N TRP A 20 -16.17 -8.03 -0.29
CA TRP A 20 -15.62 -8.82 -1.40
C TRP A 20 -16.46 -8.70 -2.66
N ALA A 21 -17.77 -8.90 -2.57
CA ALA A 21 -18.65 -8.77 -3.73
C ALA A 21 -18.60 -7.35 -4.34
N ALA A 22 -18.46 -6.32 -3.53
CA ALA A 22 -18.31 -4.95 -4.01
C ALA A 22 -16.95 -4.71 -4.68
N ALA A 23 -15.85 -5.22 -4.12
CA ALA A 23 -14.52 -5.13 -4.72
C ALA A 23 -14.46 -5.87 -6.06
N MET A 24 -15.00 -7.08 -6.13
CA MET A 24 -15.08 -7.87 -7.37
C MET A 24 -15.82 -7.12 -8.47
N ARG A 25 -16.99 -6.54 -8.18
CA ARG A 25 -17.76 -5.74 -9.17
C ARG A 25 -17.01 -4.54 -9.68
N ARG A 26 -16.17 -3.89 -8.87
CA ARG A 26 -15.40 -2.73 -9.31
C ARG A 26 -14.15 -3.09 -10.10
N THR A 27 -13.55 -4.24 -9.82
CA THR A 27 -12.23 -4.61 -10.32
C THR A 27 -12.26 -5.75 -11.34
N VAL A 28 -12.96 -6.84 -11.03
CA VAL A 28 -12.90 -8.10 -11.82
C VAL A 28 -14.08 -8.21 -12.80
N ASP A 29 -15.29 -7.90 -12.34
CA ASP A 29 -16.53 -8.07 -13.10
C ASP A 29 -16.80 -6.86 -14.02
N VAL A 30 -15.76 -6.21 -14.53
CA VAL A 30 -15.88 -5.06 -15.44
C VAL A 30 -15.84 -5.56 -16.87
N GLU A 31 -16.86 -5.23 -17.66
CA GLU A 31 -17.01 -5.66 -19.06
C GLU A 31 -16.07 -4.93 -20.04
N GLU A 32 -15.51 -3.78 -19.64
CA GLU A 32 -14.66 -2.98 -20.50
C GLU A 32 -13.20 -3.48 -20.50
N ASP A 33 -12.69 -3.77 -21.71
CA ASP A 33 -11.26 -3.99 -21.90
C ASP A 33 -10.51 -2.66 -21.85
N ILE A 34 -9.80 -2.45 -20.75
CA ILE A 34 -8.98 -1.24 -20.52
C ILE A 34 -7.50 -1.45 -20.93
N GLY A 35 -7.19 -2.55 -21.57
CA GLY A 35 -5.82 -2.87 -22.03
C GLY A 35 -4.82 -3.20 -20.93
N CYS A 36 -5.29 -3.40 -19.70
CA CYS A 36 -4.50 -3.91 -18.57
C CYS A 36 -5.41 -4.62 -17.56
N GLU A 37 -4.83 -5.56 -16.82
CA GLU A 37 -5.52 -6.28 -15.75
C GLU A 37 -5.28 -5.57 -14.41
N PRO A 38 -6.33 -5.05 -13.73
CA PRO A 38 -6.18 -4.42 -12.43
C PRO A 38 -5.81 -5.45 -11.35
N ALA A 39 -5.21 -4.97 -10.26
CA ALA A 39 -4.98 -5.80 -9.08
C ALA A 39 -6.19 -5.71 -8.15
N LEU A 40 -6.82 -6.85 -7.85
CA LEU A 40 -7.90 -6.92 -6.86
C LEU A 40 -7.30 -6.77 -5.46
N SER A 41 -7.64 -5.69 -4.77
CA SER A 41 -7.23 -5.50 -3.38
C SER A 41 -7.98 -6.46 -2.45
N VAL A 42 -7.21 -7.16 -1.62
CA VAL A 42 -7.77 -7.97 -0.52
C VAL A 42 -8.57 -7.05 0.40
N VAL A 43 -9.77 -7.48 0.77
CA VAL A 43 -10.66 -6.74 1.67
C VAL A 43 -9.91 -6.38 2.95
N ARG A 44 -9.96 -5.11 3.33
CA ARG A 44 -9.21 -4.58 4.47
C ARG A 44 -10.04 -4.55 5.74
N MET A 45 -9.40 -4.90 6.83
CA MET A 45 -9.82 -4.48 8.17
C MET A 45 -9.52 -2.99 8.36
N GLY A 46 -10.27 -2.32 9.24
CA GLY A 46 -10.16 -0.86 9.39
C GLY A 46 -8.81 -0.34 9.90
N ASP A 47 -8.04 -1.15 10.62
CA ASP A 47 -6.74 -0.79 11.19
C ASP A 47 -5.63 -1.63 10.57
N THR A 48 -4.72 -0.98 9.84
CA THR A 48 -3.64 -1.67 9.11
C THR A 48 -2.58 -2.22 10.04
N THR A 49 -2.28 -1.54 11.17
CA THR A 49 -1.32 -2.02 12.19
C THR A 49 -1.83 -3.32 12.81
N ALA A 50 -3.09 -3.35 13.24
CA ALA A 50 -3.71 -4.55 13.80
C ALA A 50 -3.81 -5.69 12.79
N ALA A 51 -4.18 -5.37 11.54
CA ALA A 51 -4.23 -6.36 10.45
C ALA A 51 -2.85 -6.98 10.19
N THR A 52 -1.81 -6.15 10.12
CA THR A 52 -0.44 -6.60 9.92
C THR A 52 0.07 -7.43 11.11
N ALA A 53 -0.24 -7.02 12.34
CA ALA A 53 0.07 -7.79 13.54
C ALA A 53 -0.59 -9.18 13.51
N SER A 54 -1.84 -9.27 13.04
CA SER A 54 -2.56 -10.55 12.88
C SER A 54 -1.91 -11.43 11.81
N ILE A 55 -1.55 -10.87 10.64
CA ILE A 55 -0.80 -11.61 9.60
C ILE A 55 0.49 -12.18 10.18
N ALA A 56 1.21 -11.39 10.96
CA ALA A 56 2.49 -11.78 11.57
C ALA A 56 2.35 -12.60 12.85
N GLN A 57 1.11 -12.88 13.30
CA GLN A 57 0.83 -13.54 14.57
C GLN A 57 1.52 -12.87 15.76
N ILE A 58 1.75 -11.57 15.70
CA ILE A 58 2.32 -10.74 16.74
C ILE A 58 1.19 -10.31 17.69
N PRO A 59 1.20 -10.75 18.96
CA PRO A 59 0.13 -10.39 19.88
C PRO A 59 0.22 -8.91 20.27
N VAL A 60 -0.87 -8.18 20.00
CA VAL A 60 -0.99 -6.77 20.37
C VAL A 60 -2.27 -6.51 21.16
N ARG A 61 -2.32 -5.40 21.87
CA ARG A 61 -3.53 -4.84 22.48
C ARG A 61 -3.59 -3.34 22.21
N SER A 62 -4.77 -2.77 22.17
CA SER A 62 -4.92 -1.33 22.10
C SER A 62 -4.56 -0.67 23.43
N ASN A 63 -3.97 0.52 23.37
CA ASN A 63 -3.74 1.41 24.49
C ASN A 63 -4.10 2.86 24.11
N ALA A 64 -3.86 3.82 24.99
CA ALA A 64 -4.23 5.22 24.78
C ALA A 64 -3.43 5.89 23.62
N ARG A 65 -2.35 5.30 23.14
CA ARG A 65 -1.45 5.85 22.11
C ARG A 65 -1.43 5.03 20.82
N GLY A 66 -2.15 3.92 20.78
CA GLY A 66 -2.20 3.02 19.63
C GLY A 66 -2.16 1.56 20.06
N TRP A 67 -1.13 0.84 19.70
CA TRP A 67 -0.96 -0.59 19.97
C TRP A 67 0.24 -0.88 20.86
N GLU A 68 0.20 -1.97 21.62
CA GLU A 68 1.27 -2.42 22.48
C GLU A 68 1.50 -3.93 22.32
N LEU A 69 2.75 -4.36 22.22
CA LEU A 69 3.11 -5.78 22.22
C LEU A 69 2.73 -6.44 23.53
N THR A 70 2.18 -7.65 23.44
CA THR A 70 1.82 -8.46 24.61
C THR A 70 2.46 -9.84 24.53
N ALA A 71 2.66 -10.48 25.70
CA ALA A 71 3.21 -11.84 25.74
C ALA A 71 2.21 -12.91 25.25
N HIS A 72 0.92 -12.60 25.27
CA HIS A 72 -0.16 -13.52 24.88
C HIS A 72 -1.23 -12.76 24.10
N PRO A 73 -1.96 -13.44 23.18
CA PRO A 73 -3.02 -12.83 22.41
C PRO A 73 -4.10 -12.22 23.31
N SER A 74 -4.34 -10.92 23.15
CA SER A 74 -5.42 -10.18 23.78
C SER A 74 -6.80 -10.60 23.21
N LEU A 75 -7.89 -10.09 23.80
CA LEU A 75 -9.21 -10.26 23.20
C LEU A 75 -9.28 -9.57 21.82
N GLU A 76 -8.63 -8.43 21.67
CA GLU A 76 -8.57 -7.67 20.41
C GLU A 76 -7.77 -8.41 19.35
N SER A 77 -6.58 -8.94 19.65
CA SER A 77 -5.83 -9.79 18.73
C SER A 77 -6.69 -10.94 18.22
N ARG A 78 -7.38 -11.66 19.13
CA ARG A 78 -8.25 -12.77 18.71
C ARG A 78 -9.42 -12.37 17.84
N ARG A 79 -9.97 -11.15 18.01
CA ARG A 79 -11.01 -10.60 17.14
C ARG A 79 -10.45 -10.29 15.75
N VAL A 80 -9.29 -9.67 15.68
CA VAL A 80 -8.61 -9.35 14.42
C VAL A 80 -8.22 -10.64 13.68
N ASP A 81 -7.70 -11.65 14.39
CA ASP A 81 -7.38 -12.97 13.82
C ASP A 81 -8.63 -13.68 13.31
N GLY A 82 -9.75 -13.54 14.01
CA GLY A 82 -11.05 -14.05 13.56
C GLY A 82 -11.51 -13.38 12.27
N ALA A 83 -11.42 -12.06 12.19
CA ALA A 83 -11.75 -11.29 11.01
C ALA A 83 -10.88 -11.66 9.81
N TRP A 84 -9.56 -11.82 10.03
CA TRP A 84 -8.64 -12.23 8.98
C TRP A 84 -8.95 -13.61 8.41
N ARG A 85 -9.31 -14.58 9.29
CA ARG A 85 -9.76 -15.90 8.85
C ARG A 85 -11.05 -15.82 8.03
N GLU A 86 -12.04 -15.07 8.50
CA GLU A 86 -13.29 -14.87 7.77
C GLU A 86 -13.06 -14.24 6.39
N ILE A 87 -12.18 -13.25 6.28
CA ILE A 87 -11.79 -12.64 5.00
C ILE A 87 -11.21 -13.69 4.05
N ARG A 88 -10.36 -14.59 4.55
CA ARG A 88 -9.75 -15.67 3.76
C ARG A 88 -10.77 -16.71 3.33
N ASP A 89 -11.62 -17.20 4.25
CA ASP A 89 -12.65 -18.18 3.97
C ASP A 89 -13.64 -17.66 2.92
N LEU A 90 -14.02 -16.39 3.00
CA LEU A 90 -14.88 -15.75 2.00
C LEU A 90 -14.19 -15.55 0.66
N ALA A 91 -12.89 -15.30 0.63
CA ALA A 91 -12.13 -15.22 -0.61
C ALA A 91 -12.07 -16.59 -1.31
N GLU A 92 -11.88 -17.68 -0.57
CA GLU A 92 -11.95 -19.03 -1.11
C GLU A 92 -13.32 -19.33 -1.75
N GLU A 93 -14.39 -18.82 -1.19
CA GLU A 93 -15.74 -19.00 -1.75
C GLU A 93 -16.01 -18.11 -2.98
N LEU A 94 -15.54 -16.86 -2.97
CA LEU A 94 -16.00 -15.83 -3.91
C LEU A 94 -14.98 -15.46 -5.00
N VAL A 95 -13.68 -15.70 -4.78
CA VAL A 95 -12.60 -15.12 -5.59
C VAL A 95 -11.80 -16.16 -6.36
N ILE A 96 -11.73 -17.41 -5.89
CA ILE A 96 -10.90 -18.47 -6.52
C ILE A 96 -11.12 -18.54 -8.03
N GLY A 97 -10.02 -18.47 -8.77
CA GLY A 97 -10.00 -18.58 -10.24
C GLY A 97 -10.61 -17.40 -11.00
N ARG A 98 -11.05 -16.34 -10.30
CA ARG A 98 -11.70 -15.17 -10.90
C ARG A 98 -10.78 -13.99 -11.12
N THR A 99 -9.61 -13.97 -10.49
CA THR A 99 -8.57 -12.95 -10.71
C THR A 99 -7.20 -13.60 -10.85
N GLN A 100 -6.34 -12.98 -11.62
CA GLN A 100 -4.94 -13.38 -11.77
C GLN A 100 -4.01 -12.52 -10.92
N ARG A 101 -4.51 -11.40 -10.34
CA ARG A 101 -3.71 -10.44 -9.57
C ARG A 101 -4.42 -10.02 -8.31
N LEU A 102 -3.70 -10.13 -7.20
CA LEU A 102 -4.15 -9.70 -5.88
C LEU A 102 -3.18 -8.68 -5.30
N MET A 103 -3.72 -7.73 -4.55
CA MET A 103 -2.92 -6.81 -3.76
C MET A 103 -3.24 -7.00 -2.28
N VAL A 104 -2.22 -7.35 -1.52
CA VAL A 104 -2.30 -7.50 -0.06
C VAL A 104 -1.69 -6.26 0.58
N HIS A 105 -2.44 -5.62 1.47
CA HIS A 105 -2.03 -4.40 2.15
C HIS A 105 -1.46 -4.73 3.53
N VAL A 106 -0.25 -4.27 3.80
CA VAL A 106 0.43 -4.43 5.09
C VAL A 106 1.06 -3.12 5.54
N GLU A 107 1.18 -2.92 6.83
CA GLU A 107 2.02 -1.84 7.36
C GLU A 107 3.49 -2.23 7.25
N GLY A 108 4.31 -1.32 6.78
CA GLY A 108 5.74 -1.54 6.66
C GLY A 108 6.46 -1.49 8.02
N PRO A 109 7.70 -2.00 8.08
CA PRO A 109 8.41 -2.17 9.35
C PRO A 109 8.62 -0.86 10.12
N TRP A 110 8.85 0.25 9.44
CA TRP A 110 9.08 1.53 10.10
C TRP A 110 7.83 2.08 10.77
N SER A 111 6.71 2.10 10.06
CA SER A 111 5.43 2.55 10.61
C SER A 111 4.91 1.62 11.67
N PHE A 112 5.03 0.31 11.47
CA PHE A 112 4.67 -0.68 12.48
C PHE A 112 5.49 -0.46 13.76
N GLY A 113 6.81 -0.30 13.65
CA GLY A 113 7.69 -0.03 14.78
C GLY A 113 7.42 1.31 15.48
N ALA A 114 6.88 2.30 14.74
CA ALA A 114 6.48 3.60 15.30
C ALA A 114 5.11 3.56 15.99
N ASN A 115 4.18 2.73 15.49
CA ASN A 115 2.81 2.63 15.96
C ASN A 115 2.61 1.62 17.09
N VAL A 116 3.54 0.68 17.24
CA VAL A 116 3.48 -0.37 18.27
C VAL A 116 4.45 -0.07 19.40
N GLU A 117 3.94 -0.06 20.62
CA GLU A 117 4.74 0.12 21.81
C GLU A 117 5.32 -1.21 22.32
N TYR A 118 6.51 -1.15 22.84
CA TYR A 118 7.16 -2.19 23.61
C TYR A 118 7.73 -1.61 24.91
N ARG A 119 7.28 -2.12 26.05
CA ARG A 119 7.70 -1.63 27.38
C ARG A 119 7.48 -0.12 27.58
N GLY A 120 6.38 0.43 27.03
CA GLY A 120 6.00 1.82 27.21
C GLY A 120 6.67 2.83 26.27
N HIS A 121 7.42 2.37 25.28
CA HIS A 121 8.05 3.18 24.25
C HIS A 121 7.75 2.60 22.86
N ALA A 122 7.86 3.43 21.80
CA ALA A 122 7.80 2.90 20.44
C ALA A 122 8.81 1.77 20.25
N LEU A 123 8.40 0.69 19.60
CA LEU A 123 9.24 -0.50 19.36
C LEU A 123 10.58 -0.16 18.68
N LEU A 124 10.61 0.90 17.87
CA LEU A 124 11.82 1.43 17.22
C LEU A 124 12.97 1.75 18.19
N ARG A 125 12.68 2.05 19.46
CA ARG A 125 13.69 2.36 20.48
C ARG A 125 14.49 1.16 20.91
N ASP A 126 13.88 -0.02 20.94
CA ASP A 126 14.56 -1.29 21.22
C ASP A 126 15.06 -1.88 19.91
N ARG A 127 16.26 -1.46 19.49
CA ARG A 127 16.84 -1.88 18.19
C ARG A 127 16.85 -3.40 17.96
N PRO A 128 17.22 -4.26 18.97
CA PRO A 128 17.11 -5.69 18.82
C PRO A 128 15.67 -6.14 18.57
N ALA A 129 14.72 -5.72 19.40
CA ALA A 129 13.33 -6.11 19.29
C ALA A 129 12.71 -5.61 17.96
N PHE A 130 13.02 -4.38 17.54
CA PHE A 130 12.58 -3.85 16.25
C PHE A 130 13.12 -4.65 15.06
N ARG A 131 14.42 -4.99 15.09
CA ARG A 131 15.03 -5.80 14.04
C ARG A 131 14.38 -7.18 13.94
N ASP A 132 14.18 -7.84 15.07
CA ASP A 132 13.57 -9.17 15.12
C ASP A 132 12.10 -9.09 14.65
N CYS A 133 11.37 -8.04 15.04
CA CYS A 133 10.02 -7.79 14.57
C CYS A 133 9.97 -7.56 13.05
N ALA A 134 10.88 -6.75 12.49
CA ALA A 134 10.92 -6.49 11.03
C ALA A 134 11.17 -7.77 10.23
N VAL A 135 12.01 -8.68 10.71
CA VAL A 135 12.23 -9.99 10.09
C VAL A 135 10.96 -10.84 10.18
N THR A 136 10.36 -10.94 11.36
CA THR A 136 9.11 -11.70 11.57
C THR A 136 7.97 -11.18 10.69
N LEU A 137 7.85 -9.86 10.52
CA LEU A 137 6.89 -9.26 9.60
C LEU A 137 7.15 -9.71 8.15
N GLY A 138 8.40 -9.66 7.70
CA GLY A 138 8.76 -10.06 6.34
C GLY A 138 8.45 -11.53 6.05
N GLU A 139 8.83 -12.44 6.97
CA GLU A 139 8.55 -13.87 6.88
C GLU A 139 7.03 -14.15 6.83
N ALA A 140 6.27 -13.53 7.72
CA ALA A 140 4.82 -13.73 7.79
C ALA A 140 4.09 -13.16 6.55
N VAL A 141 4.55 -12.02 6.03
CA VAL A 141 4.02 -11.46 4.77
C VAL A 141 4.31 -12.39 3.60
N ALA A 142 5.51 -13.01 3.56
CA ALA A 142 5.85 -14.00 2.54
C ALA A 142 4.93 -15.24 2.61
N GLU A 143 4.69 -15.77 3.80
CA GLU A 143 3.77 -16.90 4.02
C GLU A 143 2.32 -16.55 3.62
N ALA A 144 1.86 -15.37 4.02
CA ALA A 144 0.53 -14.89 3.63
C ALA A 144 0.42 -14.72 2.10
N ALA A 145 1.42 -14.14 1.45
CA ALA A 145 1.45 -13.98 0.01
C ALA A 145 1.47 -15.32 -0.73
N GLN A 146 2.20 -16.30 -0.21
CA GLN A 146 2.21 -17.66 -0.76
C GLN A 146 0.83 -18.29 -0.67
N TRP A 147 0.19 -18.21 0.50
CA TRP A 147 -1.17 -18.70 0.68
C TRP A 147 -2.16 -18.05 -0.31
N TRP A 148 -2.13 -16.71 -0.43
CA TRP A 148 -3.00 -15.99 -1.38
C TRP A 148 -2.75 -16.41 -2.83
N SER A 149 -1.48 -16.59 -3.20
CA SER A 149 -1.10 -17.01 -4.56
C SER A 149 -1.64 -18.39 -4.90
N GLU A 150 -1.51 -19.34 -3.99
CA GLU A 150 -1.95 -20.74 -4.19
C GLU A 150 -3.47 -20.87 -4.11
N ALA A 151 -4.09 -20.24 -3.10
CA ALA A 151 -5.52 -20.37 -2.86
C ALA A 151 -6.39 -19.67 -3.91
N MET A 152 -5.94 -18.50 -4.43
CA MET A 152 -6.75 -17.72 -5.38
C MET A 152 -6.47 -18.05 -6.84
N GLY A 153 -5.39 -18.76 -7.12
CA GLY A 153 -5.05 -19.21 -8.47
C GLY A 153 -6.02 -20.25 -9.03
N SER A 154 -5.95 -20.48 -10.33
CA SER A 154 -6.60 -21.63 -10.97
C SER A 154 -5.64 -22.83 -11.01
N ALA A 155 -6.17 -24.02 -11.29
CA ALA A 155 -5.39 -25.26 -11.31
C ALA A 155 -4.14 -25.14 -12.22
N GLY A 156 -2.96 -25.19 -11.60
CA GLY A 156 -1.67 -25.08 -12.27
C GLY A 156 -1.22 -23.64 -12.63
N ASN A 157 -1.99 -22.61 -12.27
CA ASN A 157 -1.64 -21.21 -12.50
C ASN A 157 -1.91 -20.38 -11.23
N PRO A 158 -0.92 -20.22 -10.33
CA PRO A 158 -1.07 -19.44 -9.11
C PRO A 158 -1.31 -17.96 -9.45
N ALA A 159 -2.10 -17.28 -8.62
CA ALA A 159 -2.33 -15.86 -8.78
C ALA A 159 -1.07 -15.05 -8.42
N GLU A 160 -0.84 -13.98 -9.16
CA GLU A 160 0.21 -13.02 -8.82
C GLU A 160 -0.21 -12.20 -7.59
N VAL A 161 0.63 -12.18 -6.56
CA VAL A 161 0.41 -11.41 -5.36
C VAL A 161 1.40 -10.26 -5.28
N ILE A 162 0.86 -9.06 -5.12
CA ILE A 162 1.59 -7.81 -4.96
C ILE A 162 1.39 -7.35 -3.51
N ILE A 163 2.45 -6.90 -2.86
CA ILE A 163 2.37 -6.39 -1.49
C ILE A 163 2.38 -4.86 -1.51
N ALA A 164 1.29 -4.25 -1.09
CA ALA A 164 1.24 -2.80 -0.83
C ALA A 164 1.74 -2.54 0.59
N VAL A 165 2.94 -1.99 0.69
CA VAL A 165 3.61 -1.67 1.95
C VAL A 165 3.29 -0.21 2.31
N HIS A 166 2.57 -0.03 3.40
CA HIS A 166 2.16 1.29 3.90
C HIS A 166 3.13 1.79 4.96
N GLU A 167 3.75 2.94 4.71
CA GLU A 167 4.71 3.58 5.60
C GLU A 167 4.31 5.03 5.93
N PRO A 168 3.11 5.25 6.52
CA PRO A 168 2.62 6.60 6.81
C PRO A 168 3.49 7.39 7.80
N ARG A 169 4.28 6.69 8.62
CA ARG A 169 5.14 7.31 9.64
C ARG A 169 6.61 7.47 9.21
N VAL A 170 6.98 7.02 7.99
CA VAL A 170 8.41 7.01 7.59
C VAL A 170 9.03 8.40 7.54
N ALA A 171 8.31 9.43 7.12
CA ALA A 171 8.81 10.80 7.13
C ALA A 171 9.09 11.32 8.56
N GLU A 172 8.22 10.95 9.53
CA GLU A 172 8.45 11.25 10.93
C GLU A 172 9.66 10.47 11.48
N VAL A 173 9.79 9.19 11.11
CA VAL A 173 10.96 8.37 11.50
C VAL A 173 12.26 8.97 10.95
N ALA A 174 12.24 9.42 9.70
CA ALA A 174 13.39 10.06 9.06
C ALA A 174 13.78 11.38 9.73
N SER A 175 12.81 12.17 10.18
CA SER A 175 13.03 13.48 10.82
C SER A 175 13.13 13.45 12.35
N GLY A 176 12.79 12.30 12.95
CA GLY A 176 12.74 12.13 14.41
C GLY A 176 11.31 12.14 14.95
N LEU A 177 10.99 11.12 15.76
CA LEU A 177 9.67 10.97 16.37
C LEU A 177 9.61 11.67 17.73
N SER A 178 8.52 12.38 17.97
CA SER A 178 8.16 12.83 19.32
C SER A 178 7.70 11.64 20.14
N GLY A 179 8.23 11.49 21.34
CA GLY A 179 7.83 10.46 22.27
C GLY A 179 6.68 10.89 23.20
N SER A 180 6.53 10.17 24.31
CA SER A 180 5.46 10.41 25.29
C SER A 180 5.60 11.72 26.08
N THR A 181 6.78 12.36 26.04
CA THR A 181 7.11 13.63 26.66
C THR A 181 8.03 14.43 25.75
N ASP A 182 8.14 15.74 25.97
CA ASP A 182 9.05 16.64 25.23
C ASP A 182 10.54 16.22 25.33
N PHE A 183 10.87 15.41 26.33
CA PHE A 183 12.22 14.88 26.56
C PHE A 183 12.41 13.46 26.00
N ASP A 184 11.34 12.86 25.48
CA ASP A 184 11.32 11.48 24.98
C ASP A 184 11.25 11.51 23.46
N THR A 185 12.34 11.92 22.79
CA THR A 185 12.45 11.97 21.34
C THR A 185 13.21 10.75 20.81
N PHE A 186 12.82 10.28 19.63
CA PHE A 186 13.58 9.32 18.85
C PHE A 186 14.38 10.08 17.81
N ASP A 187 15.70 9.84 17.77
CA ASP A 187 16.58 10.56 16.85
C ASP A 187 16.24 10.28 15.39
N PRO A 188 16.47 11.25 14.49
CA PRO A 188 16.33 11.07 13.05
C PRO A 188 17.07 9.81 12.56
N VAL A 189 16.44 9.08 11.66
CA VAL A 189 17.02 7.86 11.07
C VAL A 189 17.65 8.21 9.72
N ASP A 190 18.93 7.86 9.57
CA ASP A 190 19.65 8.06 8.32
C ASP A 190 19.04 7.21 7.18
N ARG A 191 19.06 7.77 5.95
CA ARG A 191 18.53 7.14 4.73
C ARG A 191 19.09 5.74 4.47
N GLN A 192 20.35 5.50 4.77
CA GLN A 192 20.96 4.17 4.56
C GLN A 192 20.39 3.14 5.55
N ILE A 193 20.06 3.58 6.75
CA ILE A 193 19.40 2.73 7.76
C ILE A 193 17.96 2.47 7.34
N LEU A 194 17.24 3.49 6.83
CA LEU A 194 15.89 3.33 6.28
C LEU A 194 15.88 2.28 5.15
N ALA A 195 16.72 2.46 4.14
CA ALA A 195 16.85 1.54 3.02
C ALA A 195 17.23 0.13 3.48
N GLY A 196 18.22 0.00 4.36
CA GLY A 196 18.70 -1.31 4.83
C GLY A 196 17.67 -2.12 5.65
N VAL A 197 16.66 -1.49 6.26
CA VAL A 197 15.52 -2.21 6.86
C VAL A 197 14.56 -2.67 5.79
N TRP A 198 14.23 -1.81 4.82
CA TRP A 198 13.39 -2.18 3.68
C TRP A 198 13.99 -3.30 2.83
N GLU A 199 15.30 -3.26 2.55
CA GLU A 199 16.00 -4.33 1.83
C GLU A 199 15.89 -5.68 2.57
N ARG A 200 16.08 -5.67 3.88
CA ARG A 200 15.92 -6.89 4.69
C ARG A 200 14.49 -7.41 4.69
N PHE A 201 13.50 -6.53 4.80
CA PHE A 201 12.10 -6.89 4.68
C PHE A 201 11.80 -7.47 3.29
N ALA A 202 12.25 -6.80 2.24
CA ALA A 202 12.08 -7.25 0.85
C ALA A 202 12.70 -8.61 0.59
N SER A 203 13.90 -8.87 1.17
CA SER A 203 14.59 -10.15 1.02
C SER A 203 13.83 -11.33 1.61
N GLN A 204 12.96 -11.10 2.61
CA GLN A 204 12.06 -12.13 3.15
C GLN A 204 10.81 -12.28 2.27
N VAL A 205 10.19 -11.15 1.88
CA VAL A 205 8.92 -11.14 1.15
C VAL A 205 9.03 -11.80 -0.23
N GLN A 206 10.09 -11.52 -0.98
CA GLN A 206 10.38 -12.08 -2.32
C GLN A 206 9.18 -12.02 -3.29
N ARG A 207 8.41 -10.94 -3.24
CA ARG A 207 7.26 -10.64 -4.09
C ARG A 207 7.35 -9.21 -4.59
N PRO A 208 6.66 -8.86 -5.69
CA PRO A 208 6.53 -7.46 -6.10
C PRO A 208 5.95 -6.62 -4.97
N MET A 209 6.61 -5.51 -4.62
CA MET A 209 6.17 -4.62 -3.54
C MET A 209 5.96 -3.21 -4.05
N VAL A 210 4.88 -2.58 -3.61
CA VAL A 210 4.57 -1.18 -3.87
C VAL A 210 4.66 -0.40 -2.56
N LEU A 211 5.49 0.63 -2.53
CA LEU A 211 5.61 1.51 -1.37
C LEU A 211 4.57 2.63 -1.41
N ASN A 212 3.85 2.83 -0.31
CA ASN A 212 2.96 3.96 -0.10
C ASN A 212 3.28 4.67 1.23
N THR A 213 3.85 5.86 1.14
CA THR A 213 4.23 6.65 2.33
C THR A 213 3.07 7.48 2.89
N HIS A 214 1.96 7.62 2.13
CA HIS A 214 0.80 8.46 2.47
C HIS A 214 1.11 9.94 2.74
N GLY A 215 2.34 10.32 2.84
CA GLY A 215 2.82 11.64 3.22
C GLY A 215 3.90 12.17 2.27
N PRO A 216 4.49 13.32 2.60
CA PRO A 216 5.52 13.91 1.78
C PRO A 216 6.73 12.99 1.64
N LEU A 217 7.23 12.92 0.42
CA LEU A 217 8.51 12.30 0.10
C LEU A 217 9.59 13.39 0.25
N ASP A 218 10.14 13.52 1.46
CA ASP A 218 11.30 14.38 1.69
C ASP A 218 12.59 13.80 1.08
N ASP A 219 13.66 14.56 1.10
CA ASP A 219 14.93 14.19 0.46
C ASP A 219 15.48 12.85 0.98
N GLY A 220 15.40 12.65 2.30
CA GLY A 220 15.92 11.45 2.95
C GLY A 220 15.12 10.20 2.58
N VAL A 221 13.79 10.35 2.52
CA VAL A 221 12.88 9.25 2.14
C VAL A 221 13.04 8.91 0.66
N VAL A 222 13.09 9.91 -0.25
CA VAL A 222 13.30 9.66 -1.70
C VAL A 222 14.64 8.98 -1.96
N ASP A 223 15.70 9.41 -1.29
CA ASP A 223 17.02 8.79 -1.42
C ASP A 223 17.01 7.33 -0.93
N ALA A 224 16.31 7.04 0.18
CA ALA A 224 16.17 5.69 0.70
C ALA A 224 15.33 4.80 -0.25
N VAL A 225 14.27 5.37 -0.85
CA VAL A 225 13.46 4.69 -1.89
C VAL A 225 14.32 4.34 -3.10
N GLY A 226 15.11 5.29 -3.61
CA GLY A 226 16.00 5.07 -4.75
C GLY A 226 17.12 4.07 -4.50
N ALA A 227 17.46 3.80 -3.24
CA ALA A 227 18.43 2.78 -2.83
C ALA A 227 17.81 1.40 -2.59
N SER A 228 16.49 1.26 -2.65
CA SER A 228 15.75 0.03 -2.34
C SER A 228 15.02 -0.49 -3.59
N GLU A 229 14.76 -1.79 -3.65
CA GLU A 229 14.06 -2.42 -4.77
C GLU A 229 12.53 -2.41 -4.54
N TRP A 230 11.86 -1.41 -5.10
CA TRP A 230 10.40 -1.32 -5.15
C TRP A 230 9.89 -1.52 -6.57
N GLU A 231 8.84 -2.29 -6.74
CA GLU A 231 8.17 -2.40 -8.05
C GLU A 231 7.54 -1.07 -8.48
N ALA A 232 6.92 -0.36 -7.54
CA ALA A 232 6.42 1.00 -7.73
C ALA A 232 6.40 1.77 -6.41
N VAL A 233 6.41 3.10 -6.50
CA VAL A 233 6.24 4.01 -5.36
C VAL A 233 5.03 4.88 -5.59
N VAL A 234 4.13 4.97 -4.62
CA VAL A 234 2.93 5.80 -4.73
C VAL A 234 3.29 7.27 -4.55
N VAL A 235 2.86 8.08 -5.51
CA VAL A 235 3.03 9.53 -5.53
C VAL A 235 1.66 10.18 -5.64
N ALA A 236 1.32 11.04 -4.68
CA ALA A 236 0.09 11.83 -4.72
C ALA A 236 0.34 13.22 -5.36
N PRO A 237 -0.63 13.80 -6.09
CA PRO A 237 -0.50 15.13 -6.68
C PRO A 237 -0.12 16.21 -5.66
N GLU A 238 -0.57 16.06 -4.42
CA GLU A 238 -0.27 16.97 -3.31
C GLU A 238 1.23 16.98 -2.95
N GLN A 239 1.96 15.91 -3.25
CA GLN A 239 3.40 15.80 -3.04
C GLN A 239 4.20 16.54 -4.14
N LEU A 240 3.58 16.85 -5.27
CA LEU A 240 4.20 17.50 -6.44
C LEU A 240 3.97 19.02 -6.48
N GLN A 241 3.87 19.68 -5.32
CA GLN A 241 3.56 21.12 -5.26
C GLN A 241 4.77 22.03 -5.54
N SER A 242 5.99 21.58 -5.24
CA SER A 242 7.21 22.35 -5.50
C SER A 242 7.98 21.83 -6.71
N SER A 243 8.74 22.70 -7.38
CA SER A 243 9.66 22.29 -8.46
C SER A 243 10.66 21.24 -7.97
N ALA A 244 11.20 21.42 -6.77
CA ALA A 244 12.15 20.48 -6.20
C ALA A 244 11.56 19.08 -6.00
N ALA A 245 10.30 18.98 -5.51
CA ALA A 245 9.63 17.69 -5.39
C ALA A 245 9.38 17.05 -6.76
N LYS A 246 8.95 17.84 -7.76
CA LYS A 246 8.77 17.36 -9.13
C LYS A 246 10.08 16.84 -9.73
N ASP A 247 11.15 17.60 -9.60
CA ASP A 247 12.47 17.24 -10.13
C ASP A 247 12.99 15.94 -9.49
N ARG A 248 12.77 15.75 -8.20
CA ARG A 248 13.17 14.54 -7.49
C ARG A 248 12.41 13.30 -7.98
N ILE A 249 11.08 13.39 -8.11
CA ILE A 249 10.29 12.29 -8.63
C ILE A 249 10.65 12.02 -10.10
N GLY A 250 10.89 13.07 -10.90
CA GLY A 250 11.40 12.91 -12.25
C GLY A 250 12.76 12.18 -12.30
N GLN A 251 13.70 12.52 -11.42
CA GLN A 251 14.97 11.80 -11.29
C GLN A 251 14.76 10.33 -10.92
N LEU A 252 13.90 10.05 -9.95
CA LEU A 252 13.58 8.67 -9.53
C LEU A 252 13.00 7.86 -10.70
N ILE A 253 12.08 8.43 -11.49
CA ILE A 253 11.57 7.79 -12.72
C ILE A 253 12.70 7.60 -13.74
N GLY A 254 13.59 8.57 -13.88
CA GLY A 254 14.74 8.50 -14.78
C GLY A 254 15.72 7.36 -14.47
N THR A 255 15.76 6.87 -13.23
CA THR A 255 16.50 5.65 -12.85
C THR A 255 15.77 4.36 -13.16
N GLY A 256 14.56 4.42 -13.71
CA GLY A 256 13.73 3.26 -14.04
C GLY A 256 12.67 2.92 -12.97
N GLN A 257 12.55 3.71 -11.90
CA GLN A 257 11.56 3.50 -10.86
C GLN A 257 10.15 3.76 -11.40
N ARG A 258 9.26 2.80 -11.24
CA ARG A 258 7.84 2.96 -11.56
C ARG A 258 7.12 3.73 -10.45
N ILE A 259 6.05 4.42 -10.81
CA ILE A 259 5.22 5.14 -9.85
C ILE A 259 3.76 4.67 -9.91
N GLY A 260 3.09 4.71 -8.75
CA GLY A 260 1.66 4.66 -8.63
C GLY A 260 1.13 6.08 -8.45
N TRP A 261 0.46 6.63 -9.46
CA TRP A 261 -0.13 7.97 -9.36
C TRP A 261 -1.45 7.90 -8.60
N ALA A 262 -1.48 8.46 -7.40
CA ALA A 262 -2.70 8.52 -6.62
C ALA A 262 -3.69 9.55 -7.21
N LEU A 263 -4.97 9.21 -7.24
CA LEU A 263 -6.03 10.16 -7.56
C LEU A 263 -6.09 11.25 -6.49
N GLY A 264 -6.24 12.50 -6.87
CA GLY A 264 -6.54 13.56 -5.93
C GLY A 264 -7.96 13.45 -5.36
N SER A 265 -8.23 14.14 -4.26
CA SER A 265 -9.54 14.08 -3.58
C SER A 265 -10.70 14.54 -4.47
N VAL A 266 -10.47 15.53 -5.33
CA VAL A 266 -11.47 16.03 -6.29
C VAL A 266 -11.73 14.99 -7.38
N GLU A 267 -10.69 14.37 -7.92
CA GLU A 267 -10.78 13.36 -8.96
C GLU A 267 -11.50 12.10 -8.49
N VAL A 268 -11.26 11.69 -7.25
CA VAL A 268 -11.96 10.55 -6.62
C VAL A 268 -13.48 10.75 -6.61
N THR A 269 -13.95 11.96 -6.35
CA THR A 269 -15.38 12.27 -6.25
C THR A 269 -16.02 12.60 -7.59
N ALA A 270 -15.23 12.97 -8.59
CA ALA A 270 -15.72 13.33 -9.91
C ALA A 270 -15.89 12.12 -10.87
N GLY A 271 -15.55 10.91 -10.43
CA GLY A 271 -15.77 9.70 -11.22
C GLY A 271 -15.07 9.75 -12.59
N ILE A 272 -15.83 9.56 -13.66
CA ILE A 272 -15.31 9.54 -15.04
C ILE A 272 -14.55 10.83 -15.38
N GLU A 273 -15.14 12.01 -15.12
CA GLU A 273 -14.50 13.31 -15.37
C GLU A 273 -13.19 13.46 -14.58
N GLY A 274 -13.16 12.94 -13.34
CA GLY A 274 -11.96 12.88 -12.51
C GLY A 274 -10.87 12.02 -13.12
N GLY A 275 -11.22 10.89 -13.74
CA GLY A 275 -10.29 10.03 -14.46
C GLY A 275 -9.68 10.71 -15.68
N GLU A 276 -10.48 11.36 -16.50
CA GLU A 276 -10.01 12.15 -17.67
C GLU A 276 -9.08 13.28 -17.23
N SER A 277 -9.46 14.03 -16.19
CA SER A 277 -8.64 15.09 -15.60
C SER A 277 -7.29 14.55 -15.12
N THR A 278 -7.28 13.38 -14.46
CA THR A 278 -6.06 12.73 -13.99
C THR A 278 -5.14 12.37 -15.15
N ALA A 279 -5.65 11.75 -16.20
CA ALA A 279 -4.86 11.40 -17.38
C ALA A 279 -4.17 12.62 -18.00
N VAL A 280 -4.90 13.73 -18.13
CA VAL A 280 -4.35 14.99 -18.64
C VAL A 280 -3.27 15.55 -17.73
N LYS A 281 -3.47 15.54 -16.41
CA LYS A 281 -2.47 15.99 -15.42
C LYS A 281 -1.20 15.15 -15.48
N MET A 282 -1.34 13.83 -15.54
CA MET A 282 -0.22 12.90 -15.65
C MET A 282 0.57 13.15 -16.94
N LEU A 283 -0.10 13.28 -18.09
CA LEU A 283 0.55 13.54 -19.37
C LEU A 283 1.29 14.88 -19.37
N ASN A 284 0.67 15.93 -18.82
CA ASN A 284 1.31 17.24 -18.73
C ASN A 284 2.55 17.20 -17.80
N GLN A 285 2.48 16.50 -16.69
CA GLN A 285 3.62 16.36 -15.79
C GLN A 285 4.73 15.53 -16.44
N TRP A 286 4.37 14.48 -17.20
CA TRP A 286 5.32 13.64 -17.93
C TRP A 286 6.10 14.45 -18.98
N ARG A 287 5.40 15.29 -19.74
CA ARG A 287 6.02 16.24 -20.70
C ARG A 287 6.96 17.24 -20.02
N GLN A 288 6.60 17.75 -18.83
CA GLN A 288 7.45 18.62 -18.06
C GLN A 288 8.76 17.93 -17.64
N TRP A 289 8.74 16.63 -17.37
CA TRP A 289 9.93 15.83 -17.11
C TRP A 289 10.72 15.46 -18.38
N SER A 290 10.21 15.81 -19.55
CA SER A 290 10.82 15.50 -20.86
C SER A 290 10.97 14.01 -21.15
N PHE A 291 10.08 13.18 -20.62
CA PHE A 291 10.04 11.75 -20.93
C PHE A 291 9.20 11.48 -22.20
N GLU A 292 9.55 10.41 -22.92
CA GLU A 292 8.76 9.94 -24.07
C GLU A 292 7.37 9.48 -23.61
N GLU A 293 6.31 9.98 -24.28
CA GLU A 293 4.93 9.66 -23.91
C GLU A 293 4.63 8.16 -24.02
N ALA A 294 5.26 7.45 -24.95
CA ALA A 294 5.13 6.00 -25.08
C ALA A 294 5.62 5.19 -23.84
N MET A 295 6.43 5.81 -22.98
CA MET A 295 6.87 5.18 -21.72
C MET A 295 5.80 5.31 -20.61
N LEU A 296 4.98 6.34 -20.64
CA LEU A 296 4.01 6.63 -19.59
C LEU A 296 3.15 5.42 -19.20
N PRO A 297 2.49 4.72 -20.14
CA PRO A 297 1.68 3.55 -19.79
C PRO A 297 2.47 2.37 -19.18
N ARG A 298 3.80 2.36 -19.29
CA ARG A 298 4.65 1.31 -18.74
C ARG A 298 5.22 1.66 -17.37
N MET A 299 5.35 2.95 -17.09
CA MET A 299 6.00 3.47 -15.89
C MET A 299 5.02 3.93 -14.82
N VAL A 300 3.74 4.12 -15.18
CA VAL A 300 2.75 4.68 -14.28
C VAL A 300 1.52 3.79 -14.18
N ASP A 301 1.12 3.50 -12.95
CA ASP A 301 -0.16 2.92 -12.61
C ASP A 301 -1.02 3.97 -11.88
N VAL A 302 -2.34 3.78 -11.85
CA VAL A 302 -3.25 4.69 -11.13
C VAL A 302 -3.70 4.06 -9.83
N VAL A 303 -3.70 4.84 -8.76
CA VAL A 303 -4.04 4.38 -7.42
C VAL A 303 -5.26 5.13 -6.89
N VAL A 304 -6.28 4.40 -6.49
CA VAL A 304 -7.33 4.97 -5.63
C VAL A 304 -6.75 5.12 -4.23
N PRO A 305 -6.58 6.36 -3.71
CA PRO A 305 -5.93 6.57 -2.43
C PRO A 305 -6.71 5.97 -1.27
N GLU A 306 -6.04 5.82 -0.14
CA GLU A 306 -6.68 5.33 1.08
C GLU A 306 -7.91 6.17 1.46
N GLY A 307 -8.96 5.49 1.88
CA GLY A 307 -10.16 6.16 2.36
C GLY A 307 -11.26 5.21 2.75
N VAL A 308 -12.08 5.69 3.69
CA VAL A 308 -13.32 5.01 4.10
C VAL A 308 -14.48 5.64 3.32
N ARG A 309 -15.10 4.86 2.45
CA ARG A 309 -16.08 5.33 1.45
C ARG A 309 -17.42 4.62 1.58
N THR A 310 -18.47 5.24 1.10
CA THR A 310 -19.74 4.55 0.78
C THR A 310 -19.57 3.68 -0.47
N LYS A 311 -20.53 2.80 -0.75
CA LYS A 311 -20.54 2.00 -2.01
C LYS A 311 -20.47 2.87 -3.26
N GLY A 312 -21.21 4.00 -3.28
CA GLY A 312 -21.25 4.94 -4.41
C GLY A 312 -19.89 5.61 -4.62
N GLU A 313 -19.34 6.23 -3.58
CA GLU A 313 -18.03 6.89 -3.62
C GLU A 313 -16.90 5.91 -4.02
N ALA A 314 -16.95 4.67 -3.55
CA ALA A 314 -15.97 3.66 -3.95
C ALA A 314 -16.10 3.30 -5.44
N SER A 315 -17.32 3.23 -5.97
CA SER A 315 -17.57 2.95 -7.38
C SER A 315 -17.11 4.10 -8.29
N GLU A 316 -17.33 5.34 -7.86
CA GLU A 316 -16.85 6.52 -8.60
C GLU A 316 -15.33 6.61 -8.59
N ALA A 317 -14.69 6.37 -7.44
CA ALA A 317 -13.24 6.34 -7.34
C ALA A 317 -12.60 5.26 -8.24
N ALA A 318 -13.19 4.07 -8.27
CA ALA A 318 -12.75 2.98 -9.17
C ALA A 318 -12.97 3.33 -10.65
N ALA A 319 -14.09 3.98 -10.99
CA ALA A 319 -14.35 4.47 -12.34
C ALA A 319 -13.32 5.52 -12.75
N ALA A 320 -12.99 6.48 -11.88
CA ALA A 320 -11.94 7.46 -12.14
C ALA A 320 -10.59 6.80 -12.44
N ALA A 321 -10.16 5.83 -11.63
CA ALA A 321 -8.90 5.12 -11.86
C ALA A 321 -8.91 4.37 -13.20
N ARG A 322 -9.99 3.65 -13.50
CA ARG A 322 -10.16 2.90 -14.74
C ARG A 322 -10.10 3.81 -15.98
N ILE A 323 -10.82 4.93 -15.96
CA ILE A 323 -10.84 5.89 -17.06
C ILE A 323 -9.47 6.53 -17.24
N ALA A 324 -8.78 6.90 -16.16
CA ALA A 324 -7.44 7.44 -16.26
C ALA A 324 -6.49 6.47 -16.96
N VAL A 325 -6.49 5.20 -16.57
CA VAL A 325 -5.66 4.16 -17.22
C VAL A 325 -6.06 3.96 -18.68
N SER A 326 -7.37 3.84 -18.97
CA SER A 326 -7.86 3.64 -20.33
C SER A 326 -7.44 4.79 -21.26
N SER A 327 -7.51 6.03 -20.78
CA SER A 327 -7.09 7.22 -21.53
C SER A 327 -5.60 7.23 -21.84
N LEU A 328 -4.76 6.74 -20.91
CA LEU A 328 -3.30 6.64 -21.10
C LEU A 328 -2.89 5.50 -22.04
N VAL A 329 -3.72 4.47 -22.19
CA VAL A 329 -3.41 3.31 -23.04
C VAL A 329 -3.84 3.56 -24.49
N LYS A 330 -4.94 4.28 -24.67
CA LYS A 330 -5.54 4.52 -26.00
C LYS A 330 -4.99 5.78 -26.71
N GLY A 331 -4.37 6.69 -25.98
CA GLY A 331 -3.73 7.91 -26.50
C GLY A 331 -2.29 7.66 -26.85
#